data_cf40572e5492470ea074c2699157d37f
#
_entry.id   cf40572e5492470ea074c2699157d37f
#
_cell.length_a   1.000
_cell.length_b   1.000
_cell.length_c   1.000
_cell.angle_alpha   90.00
_cell.angle_beta   90.00
_cell.angle_gamma   90.00
#
_symmetry.space_group_name_H-M   'P 1'
#
loop_
_entity.id
_entity.type
_entity.pdbx_description
1 polymer ?
#
loop_
_entity_poly.entity_id
_entity_poly.type
_entity_poly.pdbx_seq_one_letter_code
_entity_poly.pdbx_strand_id
1 'polypeptide(L)'
;MNINGRNGLACITRVRDLKEPVVIRPPPSFAIIRDFVVDMTQFYKQYHSITPYLVNAEPPPEKERLQLPAERDRLNGSYECILCACCSSQCPSSWWNPDKFVGPAGLIQAYRFIVDSRDRATEGRLDDLSGSYRLFRCRTIMNCAEVCPKGLEPAHAIERIRLKMSGAREQGGPLDTHPPLSPR
;
A
#
# COMPACT_ATOMS: atom_id res chain seq x y z
N MET A 1 -13.24 -6.47 5.07
CA MET A 1 -13.81 -6.97 6.34
C MET A 1 -12.91 -8.01 6.96
N ASN A 2 -13.12 -8.36 8.22
CA ASN A 2 -12.42 -9.46 8.87
C ASN A 2 -13.32 -10.72 8.81
N ILE A 3 -12.79 -11.81 8.26
CA ILE A 3 -13.50 -13.08 8.04
C ILE A 3 -12.72 -14.16 8.79
N ASN A 4 -13.33 -14.80 9.77
CA ASN A 4 -12.69 -15.81 10.64
C ASN A 4 -11.34 -15.37 11.22
N GLY A 5 -11.24 -14.10 11.64
CA GLY A 5 -10.03 -13.53 12.26
C GLY A 5 -9.01 -12.95 11.25
N ARG A 6 -9.22 -13.10 9.95
CA ARG A 6 -8.33 -12.59 8.91
C ARG A 6 -8.99 -11.48 8.09
N ASN A 7 -8.23 -10.43 7.77
CA ASN A 7 -8.70 -9.38 6.87
C ASN A 7 -8.71 -9.87 5.41
N GLY A 8 -9.78 -9.56 4.71
CA GLY A 8 -9.96 -9.99 3.32
C GLY A 8 -11.13 -9.29 2.64
N LEU A 9 -11.38 -9.71 1.41
CA LEU A 9 -12.48 -9.24 0.57
C LEU A 9 -13.55 -10.31 0.46
N ALA A 10 -14.78 -10.00 0.84
CA ALA A 10 -15.90 -10.93 0.74
C ALA A 10 -16.17 -11.35 -0.71
N CYS A 11 -15.97 -10.44 -1.67
CA CYS A 11 -16.26 -10.70 -3.09
C CYS A 11 -15.36 -11.78 -3.75
N ILE A 12 -14.21 -12.11 -3.15
CA ILE A 12 -13.30 -13.16 -3.64
C ILE A 12 -13.19 -14.34 -2.68
N THR A 13 -13.85 -14.28 -1.51
CA THR A 13 -13.79 -15.34 -0.50
C THR A 13 -14.91 -16.34 -0.74
N ARG A 14 -14.56 -17.58 -1.05
CA ARG A 14 -15.55 -18.64 -1.26
C ARG A 14 -16.00 -19.18 0.10
N VAL A 15 -17.32 -19.21 0.33
CA VAL A 15 -17.90 -19.70 1.59
C VAL A 15 -17.49 -21.15 1.89
N ARG A 16 -17.42 -22.00 0.86
CA ARG A 16 -17.02 -23.43 0.99
C ARG A 16 -15.59 -23.63 1.52
N ASP A 17 -14.73 -22.61 1.40
CA ASP A 17 -13.33 -22.68 1.85
C ASP A 17 -13.18 -22.17 3.29
N LEU A 18 -14.27 -21.74 3.92
CA LEU A 18 -14.29 -21.21 5.28
C LEU A 18 -14.64 -22.30 6.30
N LYS A 19 -14.00 -22.25 7.45
CA LYS A 19 -14.39 -23.09 8.59
C LYS A 19 -15.65 -22.56 9.26
N GLU A 20 -16.55 -23.43 9.61
CA GLU A 20 -17.75 -23.08 10.37
C GLU A 20 -17.43 -23.04 11.89
N PRO A 21 -18.12 -22.15 12.65
CA PRO A 21 -19.05 -21.13 12.17
C PRO A 21 -18.32 -19.97 11.48
N VAL A 22 -18.89 -19.44 10.38
CA VAL A 22 -18.32 -18.27 9.69
C VAL A 22 -18.57 -17.00 10.51
N VAL A 23 -17.52 -16.41 11.01
CA VAL A 23 -17.56 -15.17 11.78
C VAL A 23 -17.08 -14.01 10.94
N ILE A 24 -17.93 -13.01 10.76
CA ILE A 24 -17.62 -11.79 10.00
C ILE A 24 -17.60 -10.59 10.96
N ARG A 25 -16.57 -9.76 10.85
CA ARG A 25 -16.40 -8.55 11.67
C ARG A 25 -15.95 -7.38 10.77
N PRO A 26 -16.17 -6.13 11.20
CA PRO A 26 -15.55 -4.98 10.54
C PRO A 26 -14.02 -5.10 10.59
N PRO A 27 -13.28 -4.45 9.66
CA PRO A 27 -11.82 -4.41 9.71
C PRO A 27 -11.36 -3.77 11.04
N PRO A 28 -10.35 -4.35 11.71
CA PRO A 28 -9.87 -3.82 12.98
C PRO A 28 -9.26 -2.42 12.83
N SER A 29 -9.18 -1.68 13.91
CA SER A 29 -8.58 -0.35 14.03
C SER A 29 -9.26 0.81 13.27
N PHE A 30 -10.35 0.56 12.59
CA PHE A 30 -11.21 1.62 12.04
C PHE A 30 -12.41 1.88 12.95
N ALA A 31 -12.82 3.14 13.08
CA ALA A 31 -14.04 3.48 13.81
C ALA A 31 -15.27 2.92 13.08
N ILE A 32 -16.12 2.24 13.80
CA ILE A 32 -17.35 1.65 13.25
C ILE A 32 -18.43 2.72 13.17
N ILE A 33 -18.98 2.94 12.00
CA ILE A 33 -20.16 3.79 11.80
C ILE A 33 -21.41 2.96 12.08
N ARG A 34 -21.53 1.82 11.40
CA ARG A 34 -22.63 0.89 11.59
C ARG A 34 -22.28 -0.47 11.00
N ASP A 35 -22.56 -1.56 11.72
CA ASP A 35 -22.37 -2.95 11.28
C ASP A 35 -20.94 -3.19 10.75
N PHE A 36 -20.80 -3.38 9.44
CA PHE A 36 -19.49 -3.56 8.75
C PHE A 36 -18.95 -2.28 8.11
N VAL A 37 -19.72 -1.19 8.18
CA VAL A 37 -19.32 0.11 7.61
C VAL A 37 -18.44 0.82 8.62
N VAL A 38 -17.23 1.15 8.19
CA VAL A 38 -16.22 1.83 9.00
C VAL A 38 -15.86 3.19 8.41
N ASP A 39 -15.38 4.07 9.27
CA ASP A 39 -14.87 5.38 8.85
C ASP A 39 -13.49 5.23 8.20
N MET A 40 -13.43 5.55 6.90
CA MET A 40 -12.21 5.51 6.10
C MET A 40 -11.53 6.89 5.96
N THR A 41 -12.04 7.91 6.61
CA THR A 41 -11.58 9.30 6.47
C THR A 41 -10.08 9.41 6.75
N GLN A 42 -9.62 8.86 7.87
CA GLN A 42 -8.20 8.91 8.22
C GLN A 42 -7.32 8.13 7.24
N PHE A 43 -7.79 6.98 6.74
CA PHE A 43 -7.07 6.20 5.74
C PHE A 43 -6.86 7.01 4.45
N TYR A 44 -7.90 7.64 3.94
CA TYR A 44 -7.79 8.47 2.74
C TYR A 44 -6.99 9.75 2.97
N LYS A 45 -7.05 10.35 4.16
CA LYS A 45 -6.19 11.47 4.53
C LYS A 45 -4.71 11.10 4.42
N GLN A 46 -4.31 9.93 4.94
CA GLN A 46 -2.94 9.42 4.81
C GLN A 46 -2.59 9.11 3.34
N TYR A 47 -3.50 8.54 2.58
CA TYR A 47 -3.31 8.30 1.15
C TYR A 47 -3.11 9.62 0.39
N HIS A 48 -3.93 10.62 0.60
CA HIS A 48 -3.76 11.93 -0.05
C HIS A 48 -2.47 12.65 0.35
N SER A 49 -1.96 12.40 1.54
CA SER A 49 -0.72 13.02 2.04
C SER A 49 0.53 12.64 1.25
N ILE A 50 0.50 11.62 0.41
CA ILE A 50 1.63 11.19 -0.44
C ILE A 50 1.54 11.74 -1.87
N THR A 51 0.65 12.68 -2.14
CA THR A 51 0.42 13.25 -3.48
C THR A 51 0.23 12.14 -4.53
N PRO A 52 -0.92 11.39 -4.48
CA PRO A 52 -1.11 10.15 -5.24
C PRO A 52 -1.47 10.38 -6.72
N TYR A 53 -0.69 11.21 -7.41
CA TYR A 53 -0.79 11.48 -8.84
C TYR A 53 0.58 11.85 -9.40
N LEU A 54 0.76 11.74 -10.71
CA LEU A 54 2.00 12.10 -11.39
C LEU A 54 2.24 13.62 -11.29
N VAL A 55 3.44 13.98 -10.87
CA VAL A 55 3.91 15.36 -10.83
C VAL A 55 5.00 15.55 -11.88
N ASN A 56 4.72 16.39 -12.87
CA ASN A 56 5.67 16.72 -13.91
C ASN A 56 5.38 18.15 -14.40
N ALA A 57 6.32 19.06 -14.16
CA ALA A 57 6.22 20.47 -14.56
C ALA A 57 6.64 20.71 -16.01
N GLU A 58 7.19 19.71 -16.70
CA GLU A 58 7.54 19.84 -18.12
C GLU A 58 6.26 20.02 -18.96
N PRO A 59 6.29 20.83 -20.02
CA PRO A 59 5.15 20.98 -20.91
C PRO A 59 4.64 19.61 -21.39
N PRO A 60 3.31 19.41 -21.50
CA PRO A 60 2.79 18.16 -22.03
C PRO A 60 3.27 17.96 -23.46
N PRO A 61 3.74 16.74 -23.83
CA PRO A 61 4.09 16.44 -25.21
C PRO A 61 2.83 16.43 -26.08
N GLU A 62 3.01 16.50 -27.41
CA GLU A 62 1.91 16.52 -28.39
C GLU A 62 0.95 15.32 -28.23
N LYS A 63 1.48 14.15 -27.90
CA LYS A 63 0.67 12.93 -27.74
C LYS A 63 0.66 12.46 -26.28
N GLU A 64 1.72 11.76 -25.87
CA GLU A 64 1.81 11.17 -24.54
C GLU A 64 3.26 11.14 -24.02
N ARG A 65 3.43 11.02 -22.72
CA ARG A 65 4.74 10.75 -22.12
C ARG A 65 5.08 9.27 -22.28
N LEU A 66 6.02 8.98 -23.17
CA LEU A 66 6.45 7.61 -23.46
C LEU A 66 7.14 7.00 -22.25
N GLN A 67 6.94 5.70 -22.09
CA GLN A 67 7.58 4.89 -21.06
C GLN A 67 8.09 3.59 -21.70
N LEU A 68 9.35 3.25 -21.48
CA LEU A 68 9.91 1.99 -21.95
C LEU A 68 9.30 0.78 -21.24
N PRO A 69 9.22 -0.40 -21.89
CA PRO A 69 8.71 -1.61 -21.22
C PRO A 69 9.41 -1.91 -19.90
N ALA A 70 10.73 -1.79 -19.83
CA ALA A 70 11.51 -2.02 -18.60
C ALA A 70 11.19 -0.99 -17.50
N GLU A 71 10.84 0.25 -17.86
CA GLU A 71 10.41 1.26 -16.88
C GLU A 71 9.00 0.96 -16.39
N ARG A 72 8.12 0.52 -17.30
CA ARG A 72 6.76 0.10 -16.96
C ARG A 72 6.78 -1.11 -16.01
N ASP A 73 7.69 -2.06 -16.22
CA ASP A 73 7.81 -3.26 -15.38
C ASP A 73 8.14 -2.92 -13.92
N ARG A 74 8.83 -1.82 -13.65
CA ARG A 74 9.11 -1.35 -12.27
C ARG A 74 7.85 -1.03 -11.47
N LEU A 75 6.74 -0.76 -12.14
CA LEU A 75 5.47 -0.46 -11.50
C LEU A 75 4.72 -1.73 -11.05
N ASN A 76 5.07 -2.89 -11.63
CA ASN A 76 4.42 -4.15 -11.28
C ASN A 76 4.64 -4.47 -9.78
N GLY A 77 3.61 -5.00 -9.15
CA GLY A 77 3.57 -5.23 -7.71
C GLY A 77 3.19 -4.00 -6.88
N SER A 78 3.04 -2.82 -7.49
CA SER A 78 2.61 -1.60 -6.79
C SER A 78 1.31 -1.00 -7.34
N TYR A 79 1.18 -0.89 -8.66
CA TYR A 79 0.01 -0.25 -9.29
C TYR A 79 -1.28 -1.07 -9.14
N GLU A 80 -1.18 -2.36 -8.90
CA GLU A 80 -2.33 -3.27 -8.70
C GLU A 80 -3.06 -3.08 -7.36
N CYS A 81 -2.53 -2.21 -6.49
CA CYS A 81 -3.15 -1.91 -5.21
C CYS A 81 -4.54 -1.27 -5.40
N ILE A 82 -5.56 -1.91 -4.84
CA ILE A 82 -6.96 -1.51 -4.93
C ILE A 82 -7.44 -0.67 -3.74
N LEU A 83 -6.55 -0.23 -2.88
CA LEU A 83 -6.86 0.58 -1.69
C LEU A 83 -7.92 -0.03 -0.76
N CYS A 84 -7.95 -1.35 -0.63
CA CYS A 84 -8.93 -2.07 0.21
C CYS A 84 -8.69 -1.94 1.72
N ALA A 85 -7.61 -1.31 2.13
CA ALA A 85 -7.19 -1.09 3.52
C ALA A 85 -6.91 -2.34 4.36
N CYS A 86 -6.97 -3.58 3.82
CA CYS A 86 -6.67 -4.79 4.57
C CYS A 86 -5.30 -4.74 5.26
N CYS A 87 -4.26 -4.27 4.55
CA CYS A 87 -2.91 -4.11 5.06
C CYS A 87 -2.80 -3.05 6.17
N SER A 88 -3.46 -1.89 5.99
CA SER A 88 -3.41 -0.80 6.97
C SER A 88 -4.17 -1.16 8.25
N SER A 89 -5.33 -1.81 8.14
CA SER A 89 -6.10 -2.26 9.29
C SER A 89 -5.45 -3.40 10.07
N GLN A 90 -4.52 -4.14 9.47
CA GLN A 90 -3.76 -5.22 10.12
C GLN A 90 -2.38 -4.77 10.64
N CYS A 91 -2.02 -3.52 10.42
CA CYS A 91 -0.69 -3.01 10.77
C CYS A 91 -0.68 -2.42 12.18
N PRO A 92 0.10 -2.99 13.15
CA PRO A 92 0.19 -2.44 14.50
C PRO A 92 0.70 -1.00 14.53
N SER A 93 1.63 -0.62 13.64
CA SER A 93 2.11 0.77 13.55
C SER A 93 1.00 1.75 13.15
N SER A 94 0.04 1.31 12.32
CA SER A 94 -1.15 2.11 11.99
C SER A 94 -2.13 2.20 13.17
N TRP A 95 -2.26 1.14 13.97
CA TRP A 95 -3.14 1.17 15.16
C TRP A 95 -2.68 2.21 16.19
N TRP A 96 -1.36 2.29 16.41
CA TRP A 96 -0.80 3.20 17.43
C TRP A 96 -0.68 4.65 16.97
N ASN A 97 -0.57 4.89 15.66
CA ASN A 97 -0.37 6.22 15.10
C ASN A 97 -1.20 6.44 13.82
N PRO A 98 -2.52 6.32 13.88
CA PRO A 98 -3.37 6.39 12.68
C PRO A 98 -3.37 7.78 12.03
N ASP A 99 -3.09 8.81 12.81
CA ASP A 99 -3.05 10.22 12.40
C ASP A 99 -1.72 10.65 11.74
N LYS A 100 -0.63 9.91 11.99
CA LYS A 100 0.72 10.30 11.59
C LYS A 100 1.38 9.31 10.63
N PHE A 101 1.16 8.02 10.81
CA PHE A 101 1.76 7.00 9.97
C PHE A 101 1.01 6.86 8.64
N VAL A 102 1.72 7.01 7.55
CA VAL A 102 1.15 6.91 6.19
C VAL A 102 0.47 5.55 5.95
N GLY A 103 0.94 4.51 6.63
CA GLY A 103 0.43 3.16 6.48
C GLY A 103 0.97 2.43 5.25
N PRO A 104 0.88 1.08 5.25
CA PRO A 104 1.44 0.27 4.17
C PRO A 104 0.77 0.53 2.82
N ALA A 105 -0.54 0.81 2.78
CA ALA A 105 -1.24 1.14 1.54
C ALA A 105 -0.76 2.46 0.94
N GLY A 106 -0.58 3.49 1.76
CA GLY A 106 -0.04 4.77 1.29
C GLY A 106 1.41 4.65 0.85
N LEU A 107 2.23 3.86 1.56
CA LEU A 107 3.64 3.70 1.24
C LEU A 107 3.89 2.90 -0.05
N ILE A 108 3.12 1.85 -0.34
CA ILE A 108 3.22 1.16 -1.64
C ILE A 108 2.77 2.06 -2.79
N GLN A 109 1.77 2.91 -2.56
CA GLN A 109 1.34 3.90 -3.55
C GLN A 109 2.38 5.02 -3.73
N ALA A 110 3.04 5.47 -2.65
CA ALA A 110 4.15 6.42 -2.77
C ALA A 110 5.30 5.81 -3.60
N TYR A 111 5.67 4.56 -3.34
CA TYR A 111 6.69 3.84 -4.11
C TYR A 111 6.37 3.82 -5.61
N ARG A 112 5.11 3.55 -5.97
CA ARG A 112 4.64 3.56 -7.36
C ARG A 112 5.03 4.86 -8.08
N PHE A 113 4.83 6.03 -7.47
CA PHE A 113 5.17 7.32 -8.07
C PHE A 113 6.67 7.64 -8.00
N ILE A 114 7.37 7.16 -6.96
CA ILE A 114 8.81 7.33 -6.80
C ILE A 114 9.60 6.61 -7.90
N VAL A 115 9.11 5.48 -8.40
CA VAL A 115 9.78 4.69 -9.44
C VAL A 115 9.24 4.92 -10.86
N ASP A 116 8.17 5.70 -11.00
CA ASP A 116 7.60 6.03 -12.30
C ASP A 116 8.52 7.01 -13.04
N SER A 117 9.03 6.60 -14.20
CA SER A 117 9.95 7.41 -15.03
C SER A 117 9.33 8.72 -15.54
N ARG A 118 8.01 8.84 -15.50
CA ARG A 118 7.26 10.03 -15.91
C ARG A 118 7.08 11.06 -14.79
N ASP A 119 7.29 10.65 -13.53
CA ASP A 119 7.23 11.54 -12.37
C ASP A 119 8.55 12.29 -12.20
N ARG A 120 8.49 13.57 -11.85
CA ARG A 120 9.66 14.44 -11.63
C ARG A 120 9.80 14.92 -10.19
N ALA A 121 8.94 14.45 -9.29
CA ALA A 121 8.92 14.87 -7.90
C ALA A 121 9.56 13.88 -6.92
N THR A 122 10.38 12.94 -7.41
CA THR A 122 10.95 11.87 -6.59
C THR A 122 11.63 12.38 -5.33
N GLU A 123 12.49 13.40 -5.43
CA GLU A 123 13.21 13.96 -4.26
C GLU A 123 12.25 14.56 -3.24
N GLY A 124 11.28 15.37 -3.68
CA GLY A 124 10.27 15.94 -2.80
C GLY A 124 9.41 14.87 -2.11
N ARG A 125 9.09 13.78 -2.83
CA ARG A 125 8.36 12.64 -2.24
C ARG A 125 9.18 11.93 -1.17
N LEU A 126 10.48 11.74 -1.39
CA LEU A 126 11.39 11.13 -0.41
C LEU A 126 11.54 12.04 0.82
N ASP A 127 11.67 13.34 0.62
CA ASP A 127 11.74 14.32 1.71
C ASP A 127 10.47 14.30 2.55
N ASP A 128 9.30 14.36 1.93
CA ASP A 128 8.00 14.22 2.61
C ASP A 128 7.90 12.94 3.45
N LEU A 129 8.50 11.84 3.01
CA LEU A 129 8.49 10.56 3.71
C LEU A 129 9.57 10.44 4.79
N SER A 130 10.53 11.37 4.88
CA SER A 130 11.67 11.32 5.80
C SER A 130 11.28 11.47 7.27
N GLY A 131 10.10 12.02 7.57
CA GLY A 131 9.59 12.21 8.91
C GLY A 131 9.54 10.91 9.73
N SER A 132 9.92 10.98 11.01
CA SER A 132 10.02 9.84 11.93
C SER A 132 8.72 9.03 12.09
N TYR A 133 7.57 9.64 11.87
CA TYR A 133 6.26 9.00 11.92
C TYR A 133 5.72 8.58 10.55
N ARG A 134 6.41 8.89 9.46
CA ARG A 134 5.97 8.54 8.11
C ARG A 134 6.55 7.19 7.69
N LEU A 135 7.63 7.14 6.93
CA LEU A 135 8.25 5.90 6.47
C LEU A 135 8.85 5.08 7.62
N PHE A 136 9.59 5.75 8.52
CA PHE A 136 10.37 5.08 9.57
C PHE A 136 9.53 4.53 10.73
N ARG A 137 8.24 4.81 10.75
CA ARG A 137 7.33 4.16 11.72
C ARG A 137 7.04 2.69 11.39
N CYS A 138 7.30 2.24 10.18
CA CYS A 138 7.21 0.83 9.83
C CYS A 138 8.23 0.01 10.62
N ARG A 139 7.78 -1.07 11.25
CA ARG A 139 8.60 -2.03 12.04
C ARG A 139 8.83 -3.36 11.34
N THR A 140 8.50 -3.44 10.06
CA THR A 140 8.72 -4.64 9.22
C THR A 140 8.11 -5.93 9.82
N ILE A 141 6.90 -5.82 10.41
CA ILE A 141 6.19 -6.96 11.01
C ILE A 141 5.61 -7.91 9.94
N MET A 142 5.51 -7.46 8.69
CA MET A 142 5.06 -8.20 7.50
C MET A 142 3.56 -8.51 7.42
N ASN A 143 2.75 -8.24 8.44
CA ASN A 143 1.30 -8.48 8.41
C ASN A 143 0.60 -7.88 7.16
N CYS A 144 1.14 -6.76 6.65
CA CYS A 144 0.59 -6.08 5.47
C CYS A 144 0.72 -6.90 4.18
N ALA A 145 1.80 -7.65 4.02
CA ALA A 145 2.00 -8.56 2.90
C ALA A 145 1.09 -9.79 3.07
N GLU A 146 1.10 -10.37 4.26
CA GLU A 146 0.34 -11.58 4.57
C GLU A 146 -1.16 -11.47 4.31
N VAL A 147 -1.76 -10.30 4.58
CA VAL A 147 -3.21 -10.10 4.42
C VAL A 147 -3.61 -9.47 3.08
N CYS A 148 -2.66 -9.20 2.20
CA CYS A 148 -2.98 -8.54 0.93
C CYS A 148 -3.80 -9.47 0.01
N PRO A 149 -5.04 -9.11 -0.35
CA PRO A 149 -5.88 -9.95 -1.22
C PRO A 149 -5.39 -9.96 -2.68
N LYS A 150 -4.50 -9.05 -3.04
CA LYS A 150 -3.86 -8.98 -4.36
C LYS A 150 -2.46 -9.62 -4.36
N GLY A 151 -1.99 -10.17 -3.23
CA GLY A 151 -0.66 -10.76 -3.14
C GLY A 151 0.48 -9.75 -3.26
N LEU A 152 0.25 -8.49 -2.95
CA LEU A 152 1.28 -7.45 -3.04
C LEU A 152 2.14 -7.43 -1.78
N GLU A 153 3.38 -6.90 -1.93
CA GLU A 153 4.39 -6.81 -0.89
C GLU A 153 4.66 -5.35 -0.45
N PRO A 154 3.74 -4.72 0.35
CA PRO A 154 3.96 -3.36 0.81
C PRO A 154 5.25 -3.18 1.62
N ALA A 155 5.68 -4.23 2.33
CA ALA A 155 6.91 -4.20 3.12
C ALA A 155 8.15 -4.06 2.22
N HIS A 156 8.21 -4.76 1.08
CA HIS A 156 9.28 -4.60 0.08
C HIS A 156 9.29 -3.19 -0.53
N ALA A 157 8.12 -2.64 -0.84
CA ALA A 157 8.04 -1.25 -1.31
C ALA A 157 8.64 -0.28 -0.29
N ILE A 158 8.34 -0.45 1.00
CA ILE A 158 8.88 0.36 2.10
C ILE A 158 10.41 0.21 2.19
N GLU A 159 10.92 -1.01 2.07
CA GLU A 159 12.36 -1.28 2.08
C GLU A 159 13.08 -0.58 0.91
N ARG A 160 12.53 -0.69 -0.30
CA ARG A 160 13.09 -0.02 -1.48
C ARG A 160 13.08 1.50 -1.36
N ILE A 161 12.05 2.10 -0.76
CA ILE A 161 12.06 3.53 -0.45
C ILE A 161 13.20 3.86 0.51
N ARG A 162 13.42 3.07 1.57
CA ARG A 162 14.52 3.26 2.53
C ARG A 162 15.89 3.18 1.86
N LEU A 163 16.09 2.18 1.00
CA LEU A 163 17.34 2.02 0.24
C LEU A 163 17.59 3.25 -0.65
N LYS A 164 16.56 3.72 -1.32
CA LYS A 164 16.66 4.91 -2.17
C LYS A 164 17.01 6.17 -1.37
N MET A 165 16.43 6.35 -0.19
CA MET A 165 16.77 7.46 0.73
C MET A 165 18.21 7.37 1.26
N SER A 166 18.77 6.19 1.44
CA SER A 166 20.16 5.99 1.90
C SER A 166 21.21 6.13 0.78
N GLY A 167 20.78 6.38 -0.46
CA GLY A 167 21.67 6.40 -1.63
C GLY A 167 22.21 5.03 -2.05
N ALA A 168 21.71 3.95 -1.46
CA ALA A 168 22.07 2.61 -1.85
C ALA A 168 21.51 2.26 -3.23
N ARG A 169 22.24 1.42 -3.99
CA ARG A 169 21.73 0.92 -5.27
C ARG A 169 20.48 0.12 -5.07
N GLU A 170 19.39 0.62 -5.60
CA GLU A 170 18.14 -0.14 -5.70
C GLU A 170 18.31 -1.26 -6.73
N GLN A 171 17.93 -2.48 -6.38
CA GLN A 171 17.76 -3.54 -7.37
C GLN A 171 16.54 -3.17 -8.21
N GLY A 172 16.79 -2.66 -9.43
CA GLY A 172 15.73 -2.28 -10.35
C GLY A 172 14.95 -3.51 -10.82
N GLY A 173 13.63 -3.44 -10.72
CA GLY A 173 12.74 -4.51 -11.15
C GLY A 173 11.37 -4.37 -10.49
N PRO A 174 10.39 -5.21 -10.88
CA PRO A 174 9.09 -5.25 -10.24
C PRO A 174 9.21 -5.58 -8.74
N LEU A 175 8.19 -5.23 -7.96
CA LEU A 175 8.04 -5.79 -6.62
C LEU A 175 7.62 -7.26 -6.74
N ASP A 176 8.13 -8.08 -5.82
CA ASP A 176 7.66 -9.44 -5.72
C ASP A 176 6.17 -9.48 -5.37
N THR A 177 5.48 -10.45 -5.92
CA THR A 177 4.09 -10.72 -5.59
C THR A 177 3.96 -12.20 -5.25
N HIS A 178 3.04 -12.53 -4.38
CA HIS A 178 2.72 -13.90 -4.05
C HIS A 178 1.24 -14.21 -4.38
N PRO A 179 0.87 -15.47 -4.61
CA PRO A 179 -0.54 -15.79 -4.77
C PRO A 179 -1.31 -15.37 -3.50
N PRO A 180 -2.52 -14.82 -3.65
CA PRO A 180 -3.35 -14.46 -2.51
C PRO A 180 -3.49 -15.68 -1.60
N LEU A 181 -3.20 -15.51 -0.32
CA LEU A 181 -3.27 -16.62 0.63
C LEU A 181 -4.71 -17.11 0.73
N SER A 182 -4.89 -18.41 0.56
CA SER A 182 -6.19 -19.05 0.76
C SER A 182 -6.72 -18.77 2.16
N PRO A 183 -8.02 -18.53 2.36
CA PRO A 183 -8.62 -18.45 3.68
C PRO A 183 -8.38 -19.77 4.42
N ARG A 184 -7.81 -19.70 5.62
CA ARG A 184 -7.58 -20.86 6.49
C ARG A 184 -8.81 -21.17 7.30
#